data_47ff2253d6e11cbf2efe394fd98c4bdc
#
_entry.id   47ff2253d6e11cbf2efe394fd98c4bdc
#
_cell.length_a   1.000
_cell.length_b   1.000
_cell.length_c   1.000
_cell.angle_alpha   90.00
_cell.angle_beta   90.00
_cell.angle_gamma   90.00
#
_symmetry.space_group_name_H-M   'P 1'
#
loop_
_entity.id
_entity.type
_entity.pdbx_description
1 polymer ?
#
loop_
_entity_poly.entity_id
_entity_poly.type
_entity_poly.pdbx_seq_one_letter_code
_entity_poly.pdbx_strand_id
1 'polypeptide(L)'
;MPSTPKPTPVDDDFAPAPPELSNKERRKVSKREQALYSREMVEVRRKEARARKIRRRVTQVVAVVAAVAVVGTGSSLIIWNNVRSGEVGPANMLSDGILLTGSTNSTTKQATIAPVSTDAIQTDAKPVPTNLQTYSKTANIVIYVDYAAPQTAKFSDAQSTMIDNWLAAGYITLEIHPVATSNSANNDYSKRAANAAACVAAYAPTQFLAVHAALLKAASTKAETTMTTVALSALVTKAGVTDTKVTSCISGTSYGAWVTAATLRATHGGVLNANVKTLKSAPLLVVNTKAYTGKYTDNTALTTFISNTYANAAAGSSTASPTPTPTP
;
A
#
# COMPACT_ATOMS: atom_id res chain seq x y z
N MET A 1 20.27 -39.64 -9.23
CA MET A 1 19.15 -39.30 -8.36
C MET A 1 19.45 -39.81 -6.96
N PRO A 2 19.73 -39.01 -5.96
CA PRO A 2 19.87 -39.48 -4.59
C PRO A 2 18.51 -39.39 -3.89
N SER A 3 18.16 -40.49 -3.25
CA SER A 3 16.95 -40.73 -2.46
C SER A 3 16.94 -39.90 -1.17
N THR A 4 15.82 -39.19 -0.95
CA THR A 4 15.52 -38.50 0.31
C THR A 4 15.32 -39.50 1.45
N PRO A 5 15.88 -39.27 2.65
CA PRO A 5 15.64 -40.12 3.80
C PRO A 5 14.24 -39.85 4.37
N LYS A 6 13.57 -40.95 4.70
CA LYS A 6 12.27 -41.04 5.37
C LYS A 6 12.43 -40.56 6.81
N PRO A 7 11.53 -39.67 7.34
CA PRO A 7 11.60 -39.30 8.75
C PRO A 7 11.27 -40.49 9.65
N THR A 8 12.12 -40.71 10.63
CA THR A 8 11.90 -41.67 11.75
C THR A 8 10.75 -41.20 12.63
N PRO A 9 9.90 -42.07 13.15
CA PRO A 9 8.89 -41.72 14.12
C PRO A 9 9.58 -41.28 15.42
N VAL A 10 9.16 -40.14 15.96
CA VAL A 10 9.53 -39.74 17.31
C VAL A 10 8.68 -40.59 18.26
N ASP A 11 9.35 -41.39 19.08
CA ASP A 11 8.74 -42.17 20.14
C ASP A 11 8.00 -41.22 21.11
N ASP A 12 6.68 -41.39 21.18
CA ASP A 12 5.87 -40.80 22.25
C ASP A 12 6.37 -41.38 23.57
N ASP A 13 7.07 -40.59 24.38
CA ASP A 13 7.39 -40.89 25.73
C ASP A 13 6.07 -41.07 26.54
N PHE A 14 5.69 -42.34 26.64
CA PHE A 14 4.58 -42.79 27.46
C PHE A 14 5.01 -42.58 28.94
N ALA A 15 4.49 -41.54 29.57
CA ALA A 15 4.59 -41.45 31.04
C ALA A 15 4.02 -42.75 31.65
N PRO A 16 4.79 -43.45 32.48
CA PRO A 16 4.34 -44.73 33.05
C PRO A 16 3.02 -44.55 33.79
N ALA A 17 2.07 -45.45 33.51
CA ALA A 17 0.81 -45.50 34.22
C ALA A 17 1.10 -45.70 35.75
N PRO A 18 0.41 -45.01 36.63
CA PRO A 18 0.61 -45.18 38.07
C PRO A 18 0.37 -46.64 38.44
N PRO A 19 1.21 -47.22 39.32
CA PRO A 19 1.13 -48.63 39.67
C PRO A 19 -0.26 -48.97 40.22
N GLU A 20 -0.86 -50.05 39.71
CA GLU A 20 -2.11 -50.58 40.25
C GLU A 20 -1.87 -51.14 41.67
N LEU A 21 -2.43 -50.45 42.62
CA LEU A 21 -2.40 -50.91 44.02
C LEU A 21 -3.12 -52.25 44.16
N SER A 22 -2.47 -53.22 44.84
CA SER A 22 -3.05 -54.52 45.10
C SER A 22 -4.34 -54.41 45.99
N ASN A 23 -5.25 -55.36 45.87
CA ASN A 23 -6.51 -55.37 46.63
C ASN A 23 -6.33 -55.22 48.14
N LYS A 24 -5.15 -55.54 48.68
CA LYS A 24 -4.80 -55.41 50.06
C LYS A 24 -4.38 -54.01 50.46
N GLU A 25 -3.82 -53.27 49.58
CA GLU A 25 -3.42 -51.87 49.76
C GLU A 25 -4.60 -50.88 49.55
N ARG A 26 -5.54 -51.21 48.67
CA ARG A 26 -6.80 -50.47 48.54
C ARG A 26 -7.65 -50.36 49.78
N ARG A 27 -7.57 -51.34 50.66
CA ARG A 27 -8.31 -51.31 51.95
C ARG A 27 -7.68 -50.40 52.99
N LYS A 28 -6.44 -49.97 52.85
CA LYS A 28 -5.71 -49.13 53.80
C LYS A 28 -5.79 -47.64 53.46
N VAL A 29 -6.18 -47.27 52.24
CA VAL A 29 -6.32 -45.87 51.84
C VAL A 29 -7.58 -45.30 52.46
N SER A 30 -7.46 -44.23 53.22
CA SER A 30 -8.60 -43.61 53.89
C SER A 30 -9.60 -43.04 52.87
N LYS A 31 -10.89 -43.03 53.22
CA LYS A 31 -11.92 -42.41 52.35
C LYS A 31 -11.56 -40.97 51.92
N ARG A 32 -10.72 -40.29 52.67
CA ARG A 32 -10.25 -38.92 52.44
C ARG A 32 -9.23 -38.87 51.30
N GLU A 33 -8.30 -39.84 51.27
CA GLU A 33 -7.31 -39.93 50.16
C GLU A 33 -7.96 -40.35 48.86
N GLN A 34 -8.94 -41.23 48.90
CA GLN A 34 -9.73 -41.59 47.71
C GLN A 34 -10.51 -40.39 47.14
N ALA A 35 -11.05 -39.52 48.00
CA ALA A 35 -11.75 -38.32 47.58
C ALA A 35 -10.80 -37.25 47.00
N LEU A 36 -9.58 -37.15 47.50
CA LEU A 36 -8.55 -36.24 46.96
C LEU A 36 -8.08 -36.72 45.58
N TYR A 37 -7.77 -38.02 45.46
CA TYR A 37 -7.35 -38.62 44.19
C TYR A 37 -8.42 -38.47 43.08
N SER A 38 -9.68 -38.69 43.44
CA SER A 38 -10.79 -38.51 42.49
C SER A 38 -10.96 -37.05 42.05
N ARG A 39 -10.73 -36.08 42.94
CA ARG A 39 -10.77 -34.64 42.58
C ARG A 39 -9.64 -34.26 41.66
N GLU A 40 -8.43 -34.75 41.91
CA GLU A 40 -7.24 -34.48 41.08
C GLU A 40 -7.40 -35.07 39.68
N MET A 41 -7.91 -36.29 39.56
CA MET A 41 -8.21 -36.91 38.29
C MET A 41 -9.31 -36.18 37.48
N VAL A 42 -10.29 -35.60 38.15
CA VAL A 42 -11.33 -34.79 37.53
C VAL A 42 -10.74 -33.47 37.01
N GLU A 43 -9.81 -32.85 37.74
CA GLU A 43 -9.13 -31.63 37.29
C GLU A 43 -8.23 -31.87 36.06
N VAL A 44 -7.46 -32.96 36.08
CA VAL A 44 -6.62 -33.35 34.91
C VAL A 44 -7.49 -33.56 33.68
N ARG A 45 -8.57 -34.34 33.79
CA ARG A 45 -9.53 -34.54 32.68
C ARG A 45 -10.16 -33.22 32.20
N ARG A 46 -10.46 -32.27 33.09
CA ARG A 46 -10.97 -30.95 32.74
C ARG A 46 -9.93 -30.10 31.99
N LYS A 47 -8.66 -30.15 32.40
CA LYS A 47 -7.56 -29.45 31.73
C LYS A 47 -7.33 -30.02 30.33
N GLU A 48 -7.31 -31.34 30.19
CA GLU A 48 -7.18 -32.01 28.87
C GLU A 48 -8.37 -31.69 27.94
N ALA A 49 -9.59 -31.72 28.45
CA ALA A 49 -10.78 -31.39 27.67
C ALA A 49 -10.78 -29.93 27.23
N ARG A 50 -10.28 -29.00 28.05
CA ARG A 50 -10.07 -27.61 27.67
C ARG A 50 -8.97 -27.47 26.62
N ALA A 51 -7.86 -28.14 26.76
CA ALA A 51 -6.77 -28.14 25.79
C ALA A 51 -7.21 -28.69 24.42
N ARG A 52 -8.00 -29.79 24.39
CA ARG A 52 -8.58 -30.34 23.15
C ARG A 52 -9.57 -29.36 22.50
N LYS A 53 -10.39 -28.62 23.25
CA LYS A 53 -11.29 -27.59 22.72
C LYS A 53 -10.51 -26.40 22.16
N ILE A 54 -9.45 -25.97 22.83
CA ILE A 54 -8.58 -24.88 22.35
C ILE A 54 -7.86 -25.32 21.07
N ARG A 55 -7.25 -26.51 21.05
CA ARG A 55 -6.60 -27.05 19.82
C ARG A 55 -7.58 -27.11 18.65
N ARG A 56 -8.80 -27.61 18.83
CA ARG A 56 -9.81 -27.64 17.76
C ARG A 56 -10.18 -26.22 17.26
N ARG A 57 -10.33 -25.25 18.17
CA ARG A 57 -10.61 -23.86 17.77
C ARG A 57 -9.45 -23.23 17.03
N VAL A 58 -8.21 -23.45 17.50
CA VAL A 58 -7.01 -22.96 16.82
C VAL A 58 -6.86 -23.58 15.43
N THR A 59 -7.05 -24.90 15.28
CA THR A 59 -7.02 -25.55 13.95
C THR A 59 -8.14 -25.06 13.03
N GLN A 60 -9.34 -24.79 13.54
CA GLN A 60 -10.42 -24.22 12.75
C GLN A 60 -10.12 -22.77 12.30
N VAL A 61 -9.57 -21.95 13.20
CA VAL A 61 -9.18 -20.57 12.87
C VAL A 61 -8.05 -20.57 11.84
N VAL A 62 -7.03 -21.42 12.01
CA VAL A 62 -5.93 -21.55 11.04
C VAL A 62 -6.44 -22.05 9.68
N ALA A 63 -7.37 -23.00 9.66
CA ALA A 63 -7.97 -23.47 8.39
C ALA A 63 -8.80 -22.38 7.69
N VAL A 64 -9.56 -21.58 8.45
CA VAL A 64 -10.32 -20.45 7.90
C VAL A 64 -9.40 -19.36 7.39
N VAL A 65 -8.33 -19.03 8.14
CA VAL A 65 -7.32 -18.04 7.68
C VAL A 65 -6.59 -18.53 6.44
N ALA A 66 -6.25 -19.81 6.36
CA ALA A 66 -5.63 -20.41 5.17
C ALA A 66 -6.61 -20.40 3.97
N ALA A 67 -7.90 -20.72 4.16
CA ALA A 67 -8.91 -20.68 3.12
C ALA A 67 -9.14 -19.23 2.62
N VAL A 68 -9.18 -18.24 3.53
CA VAL A 68 -9.30 -16.82 3.16
C VAL A 68 -8.05 -16.33 2.42
N ALA A 69 -6.86 -16.80 2.80
CA ALA A 69 -5.63 -16.47 2.09
C ALA A 69 -5.62 -17.04 0.67
N VAL A 70 -6.07 -18.28 0.48
CA VAL A 70 -6.16 -18.91 -0.86
C VAL A 70 -7.21 -18.24 -1.75
N VAL A 71 -8.37 -17.87 -1.20
CA VAL A 71 -9.41 -17.14 -1.95
C VAL A 71 -8.93 -15.70 -2.24
N GLY A 72 -8.26 -15.04 -1.29
CA GLY A 72 -7.71 -13.70 -1.48
C GLY A 72 -6.62 -13.65 -2.55
N THR A 73 -5.71 -14.61 -2.58
CA THR A 73 -4.65 -14.69 -3.59
C THR A 73 -5.16 -15.14 -4.96
N GLY A 74 -6.13 -16.06 -4.99
CA GLY A 74 -6.77 -16.52 -6.23
C GLY A 74 -7.57 -15.40 -6.91
N SER A 75 -8.35 -14.63 -6.16
CA SER A 75 -9.11 -13.50 -6.71
C SER A 75 -8.20 -12.36 -7.17
N SER A 76 -7.10 -12.08 -6.45
CA SER A 76 -6.10 -11.10 -6.88
C SER A 76 -5.45 -11.47 -8.20
N LEU A 77 -5.13 -12.75 -8.41
CA LEU A 77 -4.52 -13.25 -9.66
C LEU A 77 -5.52 -13.20 -10.83
N ILE A 78 -6.80 -13.51 -10.59
CA ILE A 78 -7.84 -13.46 -11.63
C ILE A 78 -8.12 -12.01 -12.04
N ILE A 79 -8.19 -11.08 -11.08
CA ILE A 79 -8.37 -9.65 -11.36
C ILE A 79 -7.16 -9.09 -12.09
N TRP A 80 -5.94 -9.46 -11.70
CA TRP A 80 -4.72 -9.09 -12.40
C TRP A 80 -4.69 -9.56 -13.87
N ASN A 81 -5.16 -10.76 -14.16
CA ASN A 81 -5.22 -11.27 -15.52
C ASN A 81 -6.28 -10.58 -16.38
N ASN A 82 -7.44 -10.22 -15.81
CA ASN A 82 -8.50 -9.54 -16.54
C ASN A 82 -8.26 -8.01 -16.72
N VAL A 83 -7.39 -7.40 -15.92
CA VAL A 83 -6.99 -5.99 -16.01
C VAL A 83 -5.81 -5.78 -16.96
N ARG A 84 -5.23 -6.83 -17.50
CA ARG A 84 -4.27 -6.82 -18.60
C ARG A 84 -4.95 -6.51 -19.94
N SER A 85 -5.71 -5.44 -20.01
CA SER A 85 -6.17 -4.94 -21.31
C SER A 85 -5.00 -4.25 -21.99
N GLY A 86 -4.63 -4.71 -23.17
CA GLY A 86 -3.51 -4.39 -24.02
C GLY A 86 -3.19 -2.92 -24.30
N GLU A 87 -3.21 -2.09 -23.27
CA GLU A 87 -2.96 -0.67 -23.40
C GLU A 87 -1.61 -0.31 -22.80
N VAL A 88 -0.82 0.37 -23.59
CA VAL A 88 0.44 0.98 -23.16
C VAL A 88 0.12 2.11 -22.19
N GLY A 89 0.76 2.12 -21.03
CA GLY A 89 0.63 3.20 -20.05
C GLY A 89 1.30 4.51 -20.49
N PRO A 90 1.11 5.61 -19.76
CA PRO A 90 1.83 6.85 -20.02
C PRO A 90 3.32 6.70 -19.66
N ALA A 91 4.20 7.33 -20.44
CA ALA A 91 5.60 7.50 -20.05
C ALA A 91 5.68 8.28 -18.72
N ASN A 92 6.75 8.08 -17.99
CA ASN A 92 7.02 8.66 -16.65
C ASN A 92 6.06 8.20 -15.53
N MET A 93 5.28 7.13 -15.78
CA MET A 93 4.36 6.54 -14.82
C MET A 93 4.51 5.01 -14.73
N LEU A 94 5.75 4.52 -14.71
CA LEU A 94 6.05 3.08 -14.69
C LEU A 94 5.49 2.37 -13.44
N SER A 95 5.26 3.08 -12.35
CA SER A 95 4.63 2.59 -11.10
C SER A 95 3.12 2.82 -11.04
N ASP A 96 2.44 3.21 -12.12
CA ASP A 96 1.09 3.80 -12.13
C ASP A 96 1.05 5.21 -11.51
N GLY A 97 2.18 5.80 -11.17
CA GLY A 97 2.32 7.14 -10.61
C GLY A 97 3.49 7.88 -11.23
N ILE A 98 3.48 9.21 -11.17
CA ILE A 98 4.60 10.04 -11.55
C ILE A 98 5.41 10.42 -10.31
N LEU A 99 6.70 10.14 -10.32
CA LEU A 99 7.63 10.49 -9.26
C LEU A 99 8.27 11.85 -9.53
N LEU A 100 8.18 12.74 -8.55
CA LEU A 100 8.79 14.05 -8.55
C LEU A 100 9.89 14.12 -7.50
N THR A 101 11.01 14.74 -7.85
CA THR A 101 12.13 15.01 -6.94
C THR A 101 12.44 16.50 -6.94
N GLY A 102 12.88 16.99 -5.81
CA GLY A 102 13.33 18.37 -5.66
C GLY A 102 14.79 18.47 -5.34
N SER A 103 15.40 19.59 -5.71
CA SER A 103 16.75 19.94 -5.31
C SER A 103 16.88 21.46 -5.19
N THR A 104 17.74 21.90 -4.28
CA THR A 104 18.07 23.32 -4.15
C THR A 104 19.56 23.50 -4.50
N ASN A 105 19.83 24.36 -5.48
CA ASN A 105 21.19 24.71 -5.83
C ASN A 105 21.88 25.39 -4.62
N SER A 106 23.00 24.85 -4.19
CA SER A 106 23.71 25.35 -3.00
C SER A 106 24.25 26.77 -3.14
N THR A 107 24.57 27.20 -4.38
CA THR A 107 25.11 28.51 -4.67
C THR A 107 24.02 29.55 -4.93
N THR A 108 23.11 29.25 -5.86
CA THR A 108 22.06 30.21 -6.28
C THR A 108 20.83 30.19 -5.37
N LYS A 109 20.71 29.19 -4.49
CA LYS A 109 19.52 28.93 -3.65
C LYS A 109 18.23 28.71 -4.45
N GLN A 110 18.36 28.49 -5.76
CA GLN A 110 17.21 28.21 -6.62
C GLN A 110 16.76 26.76 -6.39
N ALA A 111 15.49 26.61 -6.09
CA ALA A 111 14.84 25.31 -6.00
C ALA A 111 14.37 24.85 -7.39
N THR A 112 14.51 23.56 -7.65
CA THR A 112 14.06 22.92 -8.88
C THR A 112 13.30 21.65 -8.53
N ILE A 113 12.10 21.48 -9.10
CA ILE A 113 11.34 20.25 -9.04
C ILE A 113 11.36 19.61 -10.42
N ALA A 114 11.71 18.33 -10.48
CA ALA A 114 11.80 17.60 -11.73
C ALA A 114 11.09 16.24 -11.63
N PRO A 115 10.39 15.81 -12.68
CA PRO A 115 9.90 14.45 -12.79
C PRO A 115 11.07 13.49 -13.03
N VAL A 116 10.97 12.29 -12.46
CA VAL A 116 11.88 11.19 -12.79
C VAL A 116 11.39 10.54 -14.07
N SER A 117 12.27 10.52 -15.07
CA SER A 117 11.92 9.90 -16.35
C SER A 117 11.89 8.40 -16.25
N THR A 118 10.81 7.79 -16.73
CA THR A 118 10.65 6.33 -16.83
C THR A 118 9.97 5.96 -18.15
N ASP A 119 10.20 4.73 -18.59
CA ASP A 119 9.45 4.17 -19.70
C ASP A 119 7.97 4.01 -19.38
N ALA A 120 7.15 3.90 -20.42
CA ALA A 120 5.75 3.52 -20.31
C ALA A 120 5.62 2.04 -19.90
N ILE A 121 4.59 1.72 -19.12
CA ILE A 121 4.19 0.33 -18.88
C ILE A 121 3.74 -0.26 -20.21
N GLN A 122 4.43 -1.30 -20.66
CA GLN A 122 4.10 -1.95 -21.92
C GLN A 122 2.84 -2.80 -21.78
N THR A 123 2.22 -3.12 -22.91
CA THR A 123 1.10 -4.06 -23.00
C THR A 123 1.43 -5.33 -22.21
N ASP A 124 0.48 -5.77 -21.37
CA ASP A 124 0.61 -6.95 -20.49
C ASP A 124 1.70 -6.89 -19.41
N ALA A 125 2.46 -5.80 -19.32
CA ALA A 125 3.42 -5.61 -18.25
C ALA A 125 2.75 -5.15 -16.95
N LYS A 126 3.43 -5.45 -15.84
CA LYS A 126 3.04 -4.99 -14.51
C LYS A 126 3.69 -3.64 -14.21
N PRO A 127 3.04 -2.74 -13.45
CA PRO A 127 3.74 -1.58 -12.94
C PRO A 127 4.91 -2.00 -12.06
N VAL A 128 6.00 -1.25 -12.16
CA VAL A 128 7.22 -1.46 -11.38
C VAL A 128 7.24 -0.46 -10.23
N PRO A 129 7.18 -0.91 -8.96
CA PRO A 129 7.24 -0.01 -7.83
C PRO A 129 8.52 0.80 -7.82
N THR A 130 8.43 2.07 -7.43
CA THR A 130 9.60 2.93 -7.23
C THR A 130 10.55 2.30 -6.21
N ASN A 131 11.84 2.23 -6.54
CA ASN A 131 12.85 1.74 -5.62
C ASN A 131 13.15 2.80 -4.53
N LEU A 132 12.55 2.63 -3.35
CA LEU A 132 12.69 3.56 -2.23
C LEU A 132 14.13 3.66 -1.70
N GLN A 133 14.98 2.65 -1.92
CA GLN A 133 16.38 2.69 -1.50
C GLN A 133 17.18 3.76 -2.25
N THR A 134 16.82 4.03 -3.51
CA THR A 134 17.41 5.13 -4.31
C THR A 134 17.20 6.48 -3.63
N TYR A 135 16.12 6.63 -2.88
CA TYR A 135 15.70 7.85 -2.21
C TYR A 135 15.73 7.74 -0.68
N SER A 136 16.63 6.92 -0.13
CA SER A 136 16.72 6.64 1.32
C SER A 136 17.06 7.85 2.19
N LYS A 137 17.58 8.93 1.58
CA LYS A 137 17.89 10.19 2.26
C LYS A 137 16.73 11.19 2.29
N THR A 138 15.57 10.82 1.77
CA THR A 138 14.38 11.66 1.73
C THR A 138 13.20 10.91 2.34
N ALA A 139 12.19 11.63 2.83
CA ALA A 139 10.92 10.99 3.12
C ALA A 139 10.17 10.73 1.80
N ASN A 140 9.91 9.47 1.49
CA ASN A 140 9.23 9.10 0.25
C ASN A 140 7.71 9.17 0.47
N ILE A 141 7.07 10.14 -0.15
CA ILE A 141 5.62 10.35 -0.06
C ILE A 141 4.97 9.83 -1.33
N VAL A 142 4.01 8.92 -1.18
CA VAL A 142 3.14 8.42 -2.25
C VAL A 142 1.73 8.88 -1.97
N ILE A 143 1.05 9.47 -2.96
CA ILE A 143 -0.32 9.95 -2.83
C ILE A 143 -1.17 9.38 -3.97
N TYR A 144 -2.21 8.64 -3.61
CA TYR A 144 -3.29 8.26 -4.52
C TYR A 144 -4.35 9.36 -4.50
N VAL A 145 -4.62 9.95 -5.66
CA VAL A 145 -5.53 11.09 -5.79
C VAL A 145 -6.66 10.78 -6.76
N ASP A 146 -7.87 11.11 -6.34
CA ASP A 146 -9.03 11.20 -7.23
C ASP A 146 -9.44 12.68 -7.32
N TYR A 147 -9.33 13.25 -8.51
CA TYR A 147 -9.62 14.67 -8.75
C TYR A 147 -11.10 15.04 -8.58
N ALA A 148 -11.97 14.06 -8.40
CA ALA A 148 -13.39 14.27 -8.11
C ALA A 148 -13.76 14.02 -6.64
N ALA A 149 -12.83 13.51 -5.83
CA ALA A 149 -13.11 13.23 -4.43
C ALA A 149 -13.00 14.51 -3.57
N PRO A 150 -14.06 14.92 -2.86
CA PRO A 150 -14.04 16.13 -2.03
C PRO A 150 -12.95 16.11 -0.95
N GLN A 151 -12.57 14.93 -0.48
CA GLN A 151 -11.51 14.79 0.52
C GLN A 151 -10.12 15.09 -0.08
N THR A 152 -9.90 14.78 -1.36
CA THR A 152 -8.67 15.15 -2.07
C THR A 152 -8.52 16.67 -2.18
N ALA A 153 -9.59 17.38 -2.50
CA ALA A 153 -9.59 18.82 -2.53
C ALA A 153 -9.26 19.42 -1.15
N LYS A 154 -9.91 18.96 -0.08
CA LYS A 154 -9.64 19.41 1.30
C LYS A 154 -8.20 19.13 1.75
N PHE A 155 -7.66 17.97 1.37
CA PHE A 155 -6.25 17.62 1.61
C PHE A 155 -5.33 18.62 0.89
N SER A 156 -5.57 18.87 -0.39
CA SER A 156 -4.78 19.81 -1.17
C SER A 156 -4.80 21.22 -0.57
N ASP A 157 -5.99 21.75 -0.27
CA ASP A 157 -6.14 23.07 0.32
C ASP A 157 -5.35 23.22 1.63
N ALA A 158 -5.25 22.16 2.43
CA ALA A 158 -4.59 22.18 3.72
C ALA A 158 -3.07 21.92 3.64
N GLN A 159 -2.60 21.10 2.69
CA GLN A 159 -1.26 20.49 2.76
C GLN A 159 -0.36 20.83 1.57
N SER A 160 -0.89 21.28 0.43
CA SER A 160 -0.09 21.45 -0.79
C SER A 160 1.11 22.37 -0.58
N THR A 161 0.93 23.52 0.05
CA THR A 161 2.03 24.48 0.29
C THR A 161 3.18 23.85 1.09
N MET A 162 2.87 23.07 2.12
CA MET A 162 3.90 22.39 2.92
C MET A 162 4.63 21.33 2.10
N ILE A 163 3.88 20.51 1.40
CA ILE A 163 4.44 19.42 0.57
C ILE A 163 5.29 19.98 -0.55
N ASP A 164 4.81 21.02 -1.26
CA ASP A 164 5.55 21.66 -2.36
C ASP A 164 6.86 22.29 -1.88
N ASN A 165 6.84 22.97 -0.72
CA ASN A 165 8.04 23.53 -0.11
C ASN A 165 9.07 22.46 0.27
N TRP A 166 8.62 21.35 0.84
CA TRP A 166 9.51 20.24 1.20
C TRP A 166 10.06 19.51 -0.01
N LEU A 167 9.22 19.35 -1.04
CA LEU A 167 9.65 18.79 -2.32
C LEU A 167 10.72 19.70 -2.97
N ALA A 168 10.45 21.00 -3.07
CA ALA A 168 11.38 21.97 -3.63
C ALA A 168 12.72 22.02 -2.87
N ALA A 169 12.68 21.87 -1.55
CA ALA A 169 13.88 21.79 -0.71
C ALA A 169 14.63 20.44 -0.83
N GLY A 170 14.04 19.42 -1.45
CA GLY A 170 14.62 18.09 -1.57
C GLY A 170 14.54 17.25 -0.29
N TYR A 171 13.67 17.61 0.66
CA TYR A 171 13.45 16.83 1.88
C TYR A 171 12.58 15.61 1.66
N ILE A 172 11.72 15.66 0.65
CA ILE A 172 10.83 14.57 0.26
C ILE A 172 10.98 14.23 -1.23
N THR A 173 10.58 13.03 -1.60
CA THR A 173 10.11 12.70 -2.93
C THR A 173 8.57 12.65 -2.91
N LEU A 174 7.94 12.95 -4.03
CA LEU A 174 6.49 12.93 -4.17
C LEU A 174 6.09 12.10 -5.37
N GLU A 175 5.40 10.99 -5.13
CA GLU A 175 4.86 10.15 -6.18
C GLU A 175 3.34 10.27 -6.19
N ILE A 176 2.77 10.70 -7.33
CA ILE A 176 1.34 10.98 -7.47
C ILE A 176 0.71 9.94 -8.38
N HIS A 177 -0.26 9.20 -7.85
CA HIS A 177 -1.04 8.18 -8.55
C HIS A 177 -2.46 8.66 -8.81
N PRO A 178 -2.78 9.12 -10.03
CA PRO A 178 -4.15 9.48 -10.39
C PRO A 178 -5.02 8.22 -10.48
N VAL A 179 -6.16 8.25 -9.78
CA VAL A 179 -7.15 7.17 -9.80
C VAL A 179 -8.56 7.72 -10.03
N ALA A 180 -9.49 6.86 -10.40
CA ALA A 180 -10.88 7.23 -10.71
C ALA A 180 -11.85 6.40 -9.87
N THR A 181 -11.86 6.63 -8.56
CA THR A 181 -12.71 5.90 -7.61
C THR A 181 -14.13 6.46 -7.51
N SER A 182 -14.33 7.73 -7.88
CA SER A 182 -15.61 8.46 -7.79
C SER A 182 -16.34 8.58 -9.15
N ASN A 183 -16.00 7.74 -10.12
CA ASN A 183 -16.39 7.90 -11.51
C ASN A 183 -17.92 7.89 -11.74
N SER A 184 -18.64 7.01 -11.06
CA SER A 184 -20.10 6.89 -11.19
C SER A 184 -20.88 8.07 -10.59
N ALA A 185 -20.28 8.83 -9.67
CA ALA A 185 -20.95 9.90 -8.94
C ALA A 185 -20.94 11.25 -9.70
N ASN A 186 -20.04 11.46 -10.68
CA ASN A 186 -19.79 12.73 -11.33
C ASN A 186 -19.54 12.64 -12.84
N ASN A 187 -20.34 11.82 -13.50
CA ASN A 187 -20.36 11.70 -14.97
C ASN A 187 -18.96 11.48 -15.58
N ASP A 188 -18.21 10.53 -15.03
CA ASP A 188 -16.86 10.14 -15.48
C ASP A 188 -15.80 11.26 -15.40
N TYR A 189 -16.05 12.37 -14.70
CA TYR A 189 -15.06 13.42 -14.52
C TYR A 189 -13.78 12.90 -13.89
N SER A 190 -13.87 12.07 -12.86
CA SER A 190 -12.73 11.43 -12.19
C SER A 190 -11.78 10.77 -13.20
N LYS A 191 -12.35 9.97 -14.13
CA LYS A 191 -11.59 9.29 -15.19
C LYS A 191 -11.00 10.28 -16.20
N ARG A 192 -11.76 11.30 -16.62
CA ARG A 192 -11.26 12.31 -17.56
C ARG A 192 -10.13 13.14 -16.96
N ALA A 193 -10.24 13.54 -15.70
CA ALA A 193 -9.21 14.31 -15.01
C ALA A 193 -7.93 13.48 -14.80
N ALA A 194 -8.06 12.19 -14.39
CA ALA A 194 -6.93 11.29 -14.29
C ALA A 194 -6.26 11.03 -15.64
N ASN A 195 -7.06 10.90 -16.73
CA ASN A 195 -6.52 10.84 -18.10
C ASN A 195 -5.76 12.12 -18.50
N ALA A 196 -6.27 13.30 -18.13
CA ALA A 196 -5.57 14.56 -18.40
C ALA A 196 -4.23 14.62 -17.66
N ALA A 197 -4.18 14.21 -16.41
CA ALA A 197 -2.93 14.09 -15.65
C ALA A 197 -1.94 13.11 -16.32
N ALA A 198 -2.43 11.95 -16.77
CA ALA A 198 -1.61 10.97 -17.50
C ALA A 198 -1.06 11.52 -18.83
N CYS A 199 -1.87 12.27 -19.58
CA CYS A 199 -1.41 12.94 -20.79
C CYS A 199 -0.29 13.96 -20.53
N VAL A 200 -0.40 14.71 -19.45
CA VAL A 200 0.66 15.66 -19.03
C VAL A 200 1.91 14.92 -18.58
N ALA A 201 1.78 13.86 -17.80
CA ALA A 201 2.92 13.02 -17.40
C ALA A 201 3.69 12.48 -18.62
N ALA A 202 2.96 12.07 -19.66
CA ALA A 202 3.57 11.48 -20.87
C ALA A 202 4.26 12.50 -21.76
N TYR A 203 3.69 13.70 -21.94
CA TYR A 203 4.14 14.63 -23.00
C TYR A 203 4.64 15.99 -22.48
N ALA A 204 4.31 16.35 -21.23
CA ALA A 204 4.74 17.61 -20.63
C ALA A 204 5.03 17.43 -19.12
N PRO A 205 5.88 16.46 -18.72
CA PRO A 205 6.04 16.04 -17.31
C PRO A 205 6.54 17.16 -16.40
N THR A 206 7.28 18.14 -16.91
CA THR A 206 7.75 19.29 -16.12
C THR A 206 6.63 20.23 -15.67
N GLN A 207 5.51 20.26 -16.38
CA GLN A 207 4.30 21.01 -16.00
C GLN A 207 3.32 20.21 -15.14
N PHE A 208 3.65 18.96 -14.81
CA PHE A 208 2.72 18.07 -14.12
C PHE A 208 2.21 18.65 -12.81
N LEU A 209 3.10 19.17 -11.95
CA LEU A 209 2.71 19.71 -10.63
C LEU A 209 1.76 20.91 -10.76
N ALA A 210 2.00 21.81 -11.72
CA ALA A 210 1.11 22.95 -11.98
C ALA A 210 -0.28 22.49 -12.46
N VAL A 211 -0.33 21.49 -13.34
CA VAL A 211 -1.60 20.92 -13.81
C VAL A 211 -2.31 20.16 -12.67
N HIS A 212 -1.58 19.40 -11.88
CA HIS A 212 -2.11 18.72 -10.71
C HIS A 212 -2.81 19.70 -9.75
N ALA A 213 -2.14 20.81 -9.41
CA ALA A 213 -2.73 21.87 -8.59
C ALA A 213 -3.98 22.47 -9.22
N ALA A 214 -3.98 22.70 -10.55
CA ALA A 214 -5.13 23.24 -11.27
C ALA A 214 -6.33 22.29 -11.26
N LEU A 215 -6.11 20.97 -11.42
CA LEU A 215 -7.15 19.95 -11.34
C LEU A 215 -7.75 19.86 -9.93
N LEU A 216 -6.92 19.92 -8.89
CA LEU A 216 -7.36 19.92 -7.50
C LEU A 216 -8.19 21.18 -7.18
N LYS A 217 -7.77 22.34 -7.68
CA LYS A 217 -8.52 23.58 -7.52
C LYS A 217 -9.88 23.54 -8.22
N ALA A 218 -9.96 22.93 -9.38
CA ALA A 218 -11.22 22.72 -10.09
C ALA A 218 -12.21 21.87 -9.24
N ALA A 219 -11.71 20.82 -8.62
CA ALA A 219 -12.47 19.97 -7.70
C ALA A 219 -12.97 20.76 -6.47
N SER A 220 -12.13 21.60 -5.85
CA SER A 220 -12.51 22.40 -4.67
C SER A 220 -13.61 23.44 -4.97
N THR A 221 -13.68 23.92 -6.21
CA THR A 221 -14.70 24.87 -6.66
C THR A 221 -15.96 24.20 -7.23
N LYS A 222 -16.04 22.86 -7.21
CA LYS A 222 -17.12 22.05 -7.82
C LYS A 222 -17.30 22.32 -9.33
N ALA A 223 -16.27 22.80 -10.01
CA ALA A 223 -16.29 22.97 -11.46
C ALA A 223 -16.27 21.64 -12.21
N GLU A 224 -15.96 20.53 -11.50
CA GLU A 224 -15.83 19.19 -12.04
C GLU A 224 -17.09 18.68 -12.74
N THR A 225 -18.28 19.06 -12.26
CA THR A 225 -19.56 18.56 -12.79
C THR A 225 -19.81 18.97 -14.25
N THR A 226 -19.21 20.07 -14.69
CA THR A 226 -19.38 20.62 -16.05
C THR A 226 -18.15 20.46 -16.91
N MET A 227 -17.05 19.93 -16.38
CA MET A 227 -15.76 19.89 -17.06
C MET A 227 -15.67 18.78 -18.09
N THR A 228 -15.82 19.17 -19.35
CA THR A 228 -15.63 18.30 -20.53
C THR A 228 -14.13 18.12 -20.83
N THR A 229 -13.78 17.25 -21.79
CA THR A 229 -12.41 17.13 -22.30
C THR A 229 -11.89 18.43 -22.89
N VAL A 230 -12.75 19.23 -23.54
CA VAL A 230 -12.41 20.56 -24.04
C VAL A 230 -12.06 21.53 -22.91
N ALA A 231 -12.87 21.55 -21.85
CA ALA A 231 -12.61 22.36 -20.67
C ALA A 231 -11.33 21.93 -19.93
N LEU A 232 -11.07 20.62 -19.85
CA LEU A 232 -9.82 20.08 -19.30
C LEU A 232 -8.61 20.49 -20.13
N SER A 233 -8.69 20.43 -21.47
CA SER A 233 -7.62 20.90 -22.36
C SER A 233 -7.34 22.40 -22.13
N ALA A 234 -8.38 23.23 -22.03
CA ALA A 234 -8.23 24.65 -21.73
C ALA A 234 -7.59 24.90 -20.35
N LEU A 235 -7.99 24.14 -19.32
CA LEU A 235 -7.40 24.20 -17.98
C LEU A 235 -5.91 23.87 -18.01
N VAL A 236 -5.54 22.80 -18.69
CA VAL A 236 -4.15 22.34 -18.82
C VAL A 236 -3.30 23.37 -19.58
N THR A 237 -3.83 23.96 -20.67
CA THR A 237 -3.15 25.06 -21.39
C THR A 237 -2.96 26.28 -20.48
N LYS A 238 -3.98 26.66 -19.70
CA LYS A 238 -3.88 27.76 -18.73
C LYS A 238 -2.86 27.48 -17.61
N ALA A 239 -2.61 26.22 -17.29
CA ALA A 239 -1.58 25.80 -16.33
C ALA A 239 -0.15 25.77 -16.94
N GLY A 240 0.02 26.25 -18.19
CA GLY A 240 1.33 26.44 -18.83
C GLY A 240 1.73 25.33 -19.81
N VAL A 241 0.86 24.39 -20.14
CA VAL A 241 1.15 23.34 -21.12
C VAL A 241 0.86 23.84 -22.52
N THR A 242 1.90 23.86 -23.37
CA THR A 242 1.81 24.33 -24.80
C THR A 242 1.92 23.20 -25.83
N ASP A 243 2.33 21.98 -25.39
CA ASP A 243 2.45 20.83 -26.28
C ASP A 243 1.07 20.34 -26.72
N THR A 244 0.82 20.42 -28.06
CA THR A 244 -0.43 19.99 -28.66
C THR A 244 -0.70 18.49 -28.56
N LYS A 245 0.32 17.66 -28.33
CA LYS A 245 0.15 16.23 -28.03
C LYS A 245 -0.66 16.02 -26.76
N VAL A 246 -0.49 16.89 -25.75
CA VAL A 246 -1.26 16.81 -24.49
C VAL A 246 -2.74 17.07 -24.76
N THR A 247 -3.09 18.14 -25.47
CA THR A 247 -4.49 18.47 -25.76
C THR A 247 -5.16 17.43 -26.67
N SER A 248 -4.43 16.87 -27.64
CA SER A 248 -4.89 15.77 -28.48
C SER A 248 -5.12 14.49 -27.67
N CYS A 249 -4.21 14.17 -26.76
CA CYS A 249 -4.32 13.03 -25.83
C CYS A 249 -5.55 13.18 -24.92
N ILE A 250 -5.79 14.37 -24.35
CA ILE A 250 -6.94 14.65 -23.50
C ILE A 250 -8.25 14.49 -24.28
N SER A 251 -8.33 15.10 -25.48
CA SER A 251 -9.52 15.06 -26.33
C SER A 251 -9.85 13.65 -26.79
N GLY A 252 -8.81 12.86 -27.12
CA GLY A 252 -8.94 11.46 -27.52
C GLY A 252 -9.11 10.49 -26.36
N THR A 253 -9.03 10.94 -25.10
CA THR A 253 -9.04 10.08 -23.89
C THR A 253 -8.04 8.92 -23.94
N SER A 254 -6.83 9.20 -24.47
CA SER A 254 -5.85 8.19 -24.88
C SER A 254 -5.43 7.22 -23.76
N TYR A 255 -5.40 7.67 -22.51
CA TYR A 255 -5.07 6.84 -21.36
C TYR A 255 -6.30 6.44 -20.51
N GLY A 256 -7.52 6.59 -21.05
CA GLY A 256 -8.74 6.28 -20.32
C GLY A 256 -8.85 4.82 -19.88
N ALA A 257 -8.42 3.86 -20.69
CA ALA A 257 -8.40 2.45 -20.33
C ALA A 257 -7.28 2.16 -19.30
N TRP A 258 -6.10 2.76 -19.45
CA TRP A 258 -5.03 2.67 -18.46
C TRP A 258 -5.48 3.22 -17.09
N VAL A 259 -6.18 4.37 -17.02
CA VAL A 259 -6.74 4.91 -15.76
C VAL A 259 -7.66 3.89 -15.10
N THR A 260 -8.52 3.23 -15.87
CA THR A 260 -9.40 2.18 -15.35
C THR A 260 -8.58 1.01 -14.77
N ALA A 261 -7.55 0.56 -15.52
CA ALA A 261 -6.67 -0.53 -15.11
C ALA A 261 -5.85 -0.17 -13.86
N ALA A 262 -5.24 1.02 -13.80
CA ALA A 262 -4.50 1.51 -12.64
C ALA A 262 -5.38 1.64 -11.39
N THR A 263 -6.61 2.15 -11.56
CA THR A 263 -7.60 2.22 -10.48
C THR A 263 -7.96 0.83 -9.96
N LEU A 264 -8.20 -0.14 -10.84
CA LEU A 264 -8.50 -1.52 -10.45
C LEU A 264 -7.29 -2.17 -9.75
N ARG A 265 -6.08 -1.93 -10.21
CA ARG A 265 -4.86 -2.40 -9.52
C ARG A 265 -4.79 -1.86 -8.10
N ALA A 266 -4.98 -0.57 -7.91
CA ALA A 266 -4.94 0.05 -6.58
C ALA A 266 -6.07 -0.44 -5.65
N THR A 267 -7.29 -0.62 -6.18
CA THR A 267 -8.47 -0.99 -5.38
C THR A 267 -8.59 -2.49 -5.09
N HIS A 268 -7.97 -3.35 -5.90
CA HIS A 268 -8.10 -4.81 -5.80
C HIS A 268 -6.74 -5.54 -5.80
N GLY A 269 -5.73 -5.02 -6.49
CA GLY A 269 -4.44 -5.69 -6.68
C GLY A 269 -3.36 -5.33 -5.67
N GLY A 270 -3.56 -4.29 -4.88
CA GLY A 270 -2.60 -3.78 -3.89
C GLY A 270 -2.10 -2.37 -4.17
N VAL A 271 -1.77 -1.67 -3.11
CA VAL A 271 -1.18 -0.33 -3.16
C VAL A 271 0.34 -0.48 -3.21
N LEU A 272 0.96 0.03 -4.26
CA LEU A 272 2.41 -0.08 -4.45
C LEU A 272 3.16 0.71 -3.37
N ASN A 273 4.30 0.17 -2.95
CA ASN A 273 5.14 0.76 -1.92
C ASN A 273 4.39 1.11 -0.61
N ALA A 274 3.35 0.33 -0.25
CA ALA A 274 2.56 0.59 0.95
C ALA A 274 2.19 -0.69 1.70
N ASN A 275 2.10 -0.57 3.02
CA ASN A 275 1.56 -1.64 3.89
C ASN A 275 0.02 -1.69 3.87
N VAL A 276 -0.59 -1.27 2.77
CA VAL A 276 -2.03 -1.24 2.55
C VAL A 276 -2.38 -2.19 1.42
N LYS A 277 -3.27 -3.13 1.69
CA LYS A 277 -3.64 -4.15 0.70
C LYS A 277 -4.46 -3.59 -0.46
N THR A 278 -5.34 -2.63 -0.18
CA THR A 278 -6.23 -2.06 -1.20
C THR A 278 -6.55 -0.61 -0.90
N LEU A 279 -6.64 0.20 -1.94
CA LEU A 279 -7.15 1.57 -1.86
C LEU A 279 -8.65 1.54 -1.56
N LYS A 280 -9.07 2.05 -0.41
CA LYS A 280 -10.48 2.13 -0.01
C LYS A 280 -11.14 3.44 -0.47
N SER A 281 -10.39 4.53 -0.43
CA SER A 281 -10.83 5.88 -0.83
C SER A 281 -9.61 6.76 -1.13
N ALA A 282 -9.81 7.80 -1.94
CA ALA A 282 -8.83 8.85 -2.15
C ALA A 282 -9.21 10.10 -1.30
N PRO A 283 -8.22 10.87 -0.81
CA PRO A 283 -6.80 10.59 -0.96
C PRO A 283 -6.31 9.47 -0.04
N LEU A 284 -5.26 8.77 -0.46
CA LEU A 284 -4.46 7.92 0.42
C LEU A 284 -3.02 8.44 0.39
N LEU A 285 -2.49 8.82 1.54
CA LEU A 285 -1.10 9.24 1.70
C LEU A 285 -0.30 8.16 2.40
N VAL A 286 0.83 7.80 1.83
CA VAL A 286 1.78 6.81 2.34
C VAL A 286 3.15 7.46 2.46
N VAL A 287 3.85 7.23 3.56
CA VAL A 287 5.23 7.71 3.79
C VAL A 287 6.11 6.52 4.09
N ASN A 288 7.16 6.30 3.31
CA ASN A 288 8.09 5.18 3.50
C ASN A 288 7.34 3.87 3.80
N THR A 289 6.37 3.50 2.97
CA THR A 289 5.48 2.34 3.07
C THR A 289 4.36 2.41 4.11
N LYS A 290 4.35 3.35 5.05
CA LYS A 290 3.32 3.46 6.09
C LYS A 290 2.21 4.41 5.67
N ALA A 291 0.96 3.95 5.71
CA ALA A 291 -0.19 4.79 5.42
C ALA A 291 -0.50 5.75 6.56
N TYR A 292 -0.80 7.00 6.22
CA TYR A 292 -1.32 7.98 7.17
C TYR A 292 -2.82 7.74 7.41
N THR A 293 -3.20 7.66 8.68
CA THR A 293 -4.58 7.39 9.10
C THR A 293 -5.23 8.56 9.86
N GLY A 294 -4.48 9.66 10.02
CA GLY A 294 -4.96 10.86 10.70
C GLY A 294 -5.85 11.76 9.83
N LYS A 295 -6.24 12.89 10.36
CA LYS A 295 -7.00 13.89 9.61
C LYS A 295 -6.08 14.64 8.63
N TYR A 296 -6.41 14.63 7.36
CA TYR A 296 -5.63 15.28 6.31
C TYR A 296 -5.55 16.82 6.45
N THR A 297 -6.43 17.44 7.23
CA THR A 297 -6.43 18.87 7.51
C THR A 297 -5.63 19.25 8.76
N ASP A 298 -5.04 18.28 9.46
CA ASP A 298 -4.19 18.52 10.63
C ASP A 298 -2.72 18.55 10.22
N ASN A 299 -2.19 19.75 10.01
CA ASN A 299 -0.80 19.99 9.60
C ASN A 299 0.20 19.44 10.63
N THR A 300 -0.07 19.63 11.92
CA THR A 300 0.85 19.18 12.98
C THR A 300 0.94 17.66 13.02
N ALA A 301 -0.21 16.98 12.99
CA ALA A 301 -0.24 15.52 13.01
C ALA A 301 0.42 14.93 11.76
N LEU A 302 0.17 15.49 10.58
CA LEU A 302 0.78 15.02 9.34
C LEU A 302 2.31 15.26 9.32
N THR A 303 2.77 16.46 9.70
CA THR A 303 4.19 16.78 9.80
C THR A 303 4.92 15.84 10.75
N THR A 304 4.33 15.61 11.94
CA THR A 304 4.87 14.68 12.94
C THR A 304 4.94 13.25 12.40
N PHE A 305 3.90 12.80 11.71
CA PHE A 305 3.88 11.47 11.09
C PHE A 305 4.99 11.30 10.05
N ILE A 306 5.15 12.27 9.14
CA ILE A 306 6.18 12.23 8.09
C ILE A 306 7.58 12.20 8.73
N SER A 307 7.86 13.11 9.67
CA SER A 307 9.16 13.21 10.35
C SER A 307 9.52 11.95 11.12
N ASN A 308 8.58 11.41 11.92
CA ASN A 308 8.80 10.19 12.69
C ASN A 308 8.99 8.96 11.79
N THR A 309 8.22 8.89 10.70
CA THR A 309 8.34 7.76 9.76
C THR A 309 9.67 7.78 9.04
N TYR A 310 10.16 8.97 8.65
CA TYR A 310 11.48 9.14 8.06
C TYR A 310 12.60 8.80 9.05
N ALA A 311 12.55 9.34 10.27
CA ALA A 311 13.56 9.09 11.30
C ALA A 311 13.69 7.59 11.64
N ASN A 312 12.55 6.89 11.76
CA ASN A 312 12.53 5.44 12.02
C ASN A 312 13.12 4.62 10.86
N ALA A 313 12.89 5.04 9.61
CA ALA A 313 13.48 4.39 8.45
C ALA A 313 14.99 4.59 8.40
N ALA A 314 15.48 5.79 8.71
CA ALA A 314 16.90 6.11 8.79
C ALA A 314 17.61 5.33 9.91
N ALA A 315 17.00 5.21 11.09
CA ALA A 315 17.54 4.43 12.21
C ALA A 315 17.61 2.93 11.91
N GLY A 316 16.60 2.36 11.25
CA GLY A 316 16.59 0.95 10.84
C GLY A 316 17.69 0.60 9.82
N SER A 317 18.11 1.56 9.00
CA SER A 317 19.18 1.37 8.02
C SER A 317 20.58 1.34 8.65
N SER A 318 20.75 1.89 9.86
CA SER A 318 22.05 1.96 10.54
C SER A 318 22.41 0.72 11.37
N THR A 319 21.47 -0.22 11.59
CA THR A 319 21.68 -1.41 12.43
C THR A 319 22.15 -2.66 11.67
N ALA A 320 22.33 -2.59 10.36
CA ALA A 320 22.85 -3.69 9.56
C ALA A 320 24.38 -3.55 9.30
N SER A 321 25.19 -3.44 10.38
CA SER A 321 26.62 -3.72 10.26
C SER A 321 26.83 -5.23 10.41
N PRO A 322 27.44 -5.94 9.44
CA PRO A 322 27.75 -7.34 9.62
C PRO A 322 28.78 -7.49 10.75
N THR A 323 28.41 -8.24 11.77
CA THR A 323 29.37 -8.72 12.78
C THR A 323 30.43 -9.56 12.05
N PRO A 324 31.73 -9.24 12.16
CA PRO A 324 32.76 -10.07 11.56
C PRO A 324 32.73 -11.44 12.24
N THR A 325 32.53 -12.49 11.45
CA THR A 325 32.69 -13.88 11.89
C THR A 325 34.16 -14.10 12.27
N PRO A 326 34.48 -14.58 13.47
CA PRO A 326 35.86 -14.95 13.80
C PRO A 326 36.24 -16.17 12.94
N THR A 327 37.28 -16.02 12.14
CA THR A 327 37.94 -17.11 11.42
C THR A 327 38.73 -17.97 12.40
N PRO A 328 38.73 -19.32 12.28
CA PRO A 328 39.42 -20.23 13.19
C PRO A 328 40.93 -20.18 13.12
#